data_643ec5c1ddea6fef29954bf4afb350f6
#
_entry.id   643ec5c1ddea6fef29954bf4afb350f6
#
_cell.length_a   1.000
_cell.length_b   1.000
_cell.length_c   1.000
_cell.angle_alpha   90.00
_cell.angle_beta   90.00
_cell.angle_gamma   90.00
#
_symmetry.space_group_name_H-M   'P 1'
#
loop_
_entity.id
_entity.type
_entity.pdbx_description
1 polymer ?
#
loop_
_entity_poly.entity_id
_entity_poly.type
_entity_poly.pdbx_seq_one_letter_code
_entity_poly.pdbx_strand_id
1 'polypeptide(L)'
;MYQVGEEEIEAIARVIRGGELFRYHEGGECERFEKRYAGYLGIEHAALTASGTNALTAATVALGLGPGDEVLVPAHTYMATALAVLAAQTAAHDRQTY
;
A
#
# COMPACT_ATOMS: atom_id res chain seq x y z
N MET A 1 13.31 -18.71 5.19
CA MET A 1 13.36 -18.09 6.52
C MET A 1 13.95 -16.71 6.33
N TYR A 2 13.26 -15.65 6.73
CA TYR A 2 13.80 -14.30 6.65
C TYR A 2 14.98 -14.19 7.62
N GLN A 3 16.12 -13.78 7.11
CA GLN A 3 17.26 -13.46 7.98
C GLN A 3 17.12 -11.99 8.36
N VAL A 4 16.88 -11.72 9.62
CA VAL A 4 16.91 -10.39 10.20
C VAL A 4 18.17 -10.34 11.08
N GLY A 5 19.03 -9.39 10.82
CA GLY A 5 20.33 -9.27 11.47
C GLY A 5 20.65 -7.85 11.90
N GLU A 6 21.91 -7.59 12.14
CA GLU A 6 22.41 -6.30 12.60
C GLU A 6 22.14 -5.16 11.60
N GLU A 7 22.14 -5.46 10.29
CA GLU A 7 21.88 -4.44 9.25
C GLU A 7 20.48 -3.87 9.36
N GLU A 8 19.47 -4.72 9.62
CA GLU A 8 18.08 -4.30 9.80
C GLU A 8 17.90 -3.53 11.12
N ILE A 9 18.57 -4.01 12.20
CA ILE A 9 18.55 -3.34 13.49
C ILE A 9 19.13 -1.93 13.38
N GLU A 10 20.28 -1.80 12.72
CA GLU A 10 20.92 -0.49 12.49
C GLU A 10 20.06 0.42 11.60
N ALA A 11 19.39 -0.13 10.58
CA ALA A 11 18.50 0.64 9.73
C ALA A 11 17.32 1.22 10.52
N ILE A 12 16.68 0.40 11.36
CA ILE A 12 15.60 0.84 12.25
C ILE A 12 16.10 1.88 13.25
N ALA A 13 17.28 1.63 13.86
CA ALA A 13 17.88 2.56 14.81
C ALA A 13 18.19 3.93 14.20
N ARG A 14 18.63 3.99 12.93
CA ARG A 14 18.84 5.25 12.21
C ARG A 14 17.54 6.03 12.05
N VAL A 15 16.46 5.36 11.64
CA VAL A 15 15.13 5.98 11.46
C VAL A 15 14.64 6.55 12.80
N ILE A 16 14.72 5.78 13.89
CA ILE A 16 14.25 6.21 15.21
C ILE A 16 15.09 7.40 15.71
N ARG A 17 16.42 7.34 15.62
CA ARG A 17 17.31 8.42 16.06
C ARG A 17 17.17 9.70 15.23
N GLY A 18 16.89 9.55 13.92
CA GLY A 18 16.63 10.66 13.02
C GLY A 18 15.26 11.32 13.22
N GLY A 19 14.34 10.67 13.94
CA GLY A 19 12.97 11.15 14.12
C GLY A 19 12.10 11.05 12.87
N GLU A 20 12.56 10.35 11.83
CA GLU A 20 11.88 10.20 10.54
C GLU A 20 10.82 9.11 10.57
N LEU A 21 9.92 9.17 11.55
CA LEU A 21 8.93 8.12 11.81
C LEU A 21 7.70 8.20 10.91
N PHE A 22 7.53 9.29 10.18
CA PHE A 22 6.37 9.49 9.32
C PHE A 22 6.70 9.20 7.85
N ARG A 23 5.79 8.48 7.17
CA ARG A 23 5.90 8.19 5.75
C ARG A 23 6.08 9.44 4.87
N TYR A 24 5.53 10.57 5.31
CA TYR A 24 5.55 11.83 4.56
C TYR A 24 6.86 12.63 4.70
N HIS A 25 7.85 12.09 5.39
CA HIS A 25 9.13 12.77 5.50
C HIS A 25 9.85 12.77 4.16
N GLU A 26 10.11 13.95 3.61
CA GLU A 26 10.83 14.11 2.35
C GLU A 26 12.27 13.57 2.49
N GLY A 27 12.68 12.70 1.58
CA GLY A 27 13.97 12.00 1.65
C GLY A 27 14.01 10.84 2.64
N GLY A 28 12.88 10.50 3.29
CA GLY A 28 12.79 9.39 4.24
C GLY A 28 12.91 8.00 3.59
N GLU A 29 13.00 6.97 4.43
CA GLU A 29 13.19 5.58 3.99
C GLU A 29 12.05 5.06 3.10
N CYS A 30 10.81 5.47 3.40
CA CYS A 30 9.65 5.08 2.58
C CYS A 30 9.78 5.62 1.15
N GLU A 31 10.10 6.89 0.98
CA GLU A 31 10.29 7.51 -0.33
C GLU A 31 11.46 6.88 -1.09
N ARG A 32 12.57 6.60 -0.40
CA ARG A 32 13.73 5.92 -1.00
C ARG A 32 13.36 4.53 -1.49
N PHE A 33 12.59 3.77 -0.72
CA PHE A 33 12.11 2.46 -1.11
C PHE A 33 11.17 2.56 -2.33
N GLU A 34 10.20 3.45 -2.30
CA GLU A 34 9.23 3.64 -3.39
C GLU A 34 9.94 3.95 -4.71
N LYS A 35 10.90 4.87 -4.71
CA LYS A 35 11.71 5.21 -5.89
C LYS A 35 12.54 4.03 -6.41
N ARG A 36 13.20 3.30 -5.51
CA ARG A 36 14.00 2.12 -5.89
C ARG A 36 13.13 0.99 -6.42
N TYR A 37 11.99 0.75 -5.80
CA TYR A 37 11.07 -0.31 -6.20
C TYR A 37 10.40 0.00 -7.54
N ALA A 38 9.99 1.25 -7.76
CA ALA A 38 9.49 1.70 -9.05
C ALA A 38 10.53 1.49 -10.17
N GLY A 39 11.78 1.88 -9.91
CA GLY A 39 12.88 1.64 -10.85
C GLY A 39 13.17 0.16 -11.12
N TYR A 40 13.08 -0.70 -10.09
CA TYR A 40 13.24 -2.14 -10.25
C TYR A 40 12.15 -2.76 -11.13
N LEU A 41 10.91 -2.31 -10.99
CA LEU A 41 9.77 -2.78 -11.78
C LEU A 41 9.66 -2.11 -13.15
N GLY A 42 10.41 -1.03 -13.41
CA GLY A 42 10.32 -0.25 -14.65
C GLY A 42 9.01 0.55 -14.76
N ILE A 43 8.44 0.97 -13.64
CA ILE A 43 7.22 1.78 -13.57
C ILE A 43 7.53 3.17 -13.03
N GLU A 44 6.65 4.14 -13.31
CA GLU A 44 6.87 5.53 -12.91
C GLU A 44 6.65 5.76 -11.42
N HIS A 45 5.63 5.11 -10.84
CA HIS A 45 5.21 5.35 -9.46
C HIS A 45 5.05 4.06 -8.68
N ALA A 46 5.46 4.07 -7.43
CA ALA A 46 5.17 3.06 -6.44
C ALA A 46 4.79 3.74 -5.12
N ALA A 47 3.88 3.17 -4.37
CA ALA A 47 3.48 3.69 -3.08
C ALA A 47 3.43 2.58 -2.04
N LEU A 48 4.05 2.81 -0.88
CA LEU A 48 3.95 1.93 0.27
C LEU A 48 2.62 2.13 0.99
N THR A 49 2.07 1.05 1.47
CA THR A 49 0.87 1.04 2.33
C THR A 49 1.15 0.27 3.61
N ALA A 50 0.30 0.45 4.62
CA ALA A 50 0.45 -0.22 5.91
C ALA A 50 0.25 -1.74 5.85
N SER A 51 -0.42 -2.24 4.80
CA SER A 51 -0.68 -3.68 4.60
C SER A 51 -1.06 -3.98 3.15
N GLY A 52 -0.96 -5.27 2.76
CA GLY A 52 -1.45 -5.72 1.45
C GLY A 52 -2.96 -5.49 1.26
N THR A 53 -3.75 -5.59 2.33
CA THR A 53 -5.17 -5.26 2.29
C THR A 53 -5.39 -3.79 1.93
N ASN A 54 -4.64 -2.87 2.54
CA ASN A 54 -4.71 -1.46 2.21
C ASN A 54 -4.21 -1.18 0.78
N ALA A 55 -3.21 -1.92 0.30
CA ALA A 55 -2.74 -1.79 -1.08
C ALA A 55 -3.84 -2.15 -2.09
N LEU A 56 -4.53 -3.27 -1.88
CA LEU A 56 -5.65 -3.69 -2.72
C LEU A 56 -6.81 -2.69 -2.66
N THR A 57 -7.18 -2.24 -1.47
CA THR A 57 -8.24 -1.23 -1.31
C THR A 57 -7.88 0.09 -2.00
N ALA A 58 -6.65 0.56 -1.84
CA ALA A 58 -6.18 1.78 -2.51
C ALA A 58 -6.21 1.64 -4.03
N ALA A 59 -5.79 0.49 -4.56
CA ALA A 59 -5.83 0.21 -6.00
C ALA A 59 -7.26 0.20 -6.55
N THR A 60 -8.20 -0.46 -5.87
CA THR A 60 -9.61 -0.51 -6.30
C THR A 60 -10.27 0.87 -6.26
N VAL A 61 -9.98 1.67 -5.23
CA VAL A 61 -10.46 3.05 -5.12
C VAL A 61 -9.85 3.94 -6.20
N ALA A 62 -8.56 3.78 -6.49
CA ALA A 62 -7.87 4.55 -7.53
C ALA A 62 -8.39 4.25 -8.94
N LEU A 63 -8.87 3.03 -9.19
CA LEU A 63 -9.55 2.64 -10.43
C LEU A 63 -10.97 3.22 -10.54
N GLY A 64 -11.49 3.87 -9.50
CA GLY A 64 -12.82 4.44 -9.49
C GLY A 64 -13.95 3.42 -9.35
N LEU A 65 -13.65 2.21 -8.87
CA LEU A 65 -14.65 1.17 -8.65
C LEU A 65 -15.67 1.61 -7.61
N GLY A 66 -16.96 1.36 -7.89
CA GLY A 66 -18.05 1.77 -7.03
C GLY A 66 -19.25 0.81 -7.07
N PRO A 67 -20.37 1.19 -6.44
CA PRO A 67 -21.57 0.37 -6.40
C PRO A 67 -22.06 0.01 -7.82
N GLY A 68 -22.30 -1.29 -8.04
CA GLY A 68 -22.74 -1.83 -9.34
C GLY A 68 -21.61 -2.31 -10.25
N ASP A 69 -20.35 -2.03 -9.92
CA ASP A 69 -19.22 -2.57 -10.67
C ASP A 69 -18.95 -4.02 -10.29
N GLU A 70 -18.59 -4.82 -11.28
CA GLU A 70 -18.22 -6.23 -11.09
C GLU A 70 -16.70 -6.39 -11.19
N VAL A 71 -16.11 -7.12 -10.25
CA VAL A 71 -14.67 -7.40 -10.20
C VAL A 71 -14.43 -8.90 -10.11
N LEU A 72 -13.67 -9.43 -11.06
CA LEU A 72 -13.25 -10.83 -11.02
C LEU A 72 -12.08 -11.00 -10.07
N VAL A 73 -12.25 -11.89 -9.11
CA VAL A 73 -11.21 -12.25 -8.14
C VAL A 73 -10.92 -13.73 -8.17
N PRO A 74 -9.69 -14.20 -7.90
CA PRO A 74 -9.39 -15.62 -7.78
C PRO A 74 -10.23 -16.28 -6.68
N ALA A 75 -10.73 -17.49 -6.93
CA ALA A 75 -11.45 -18.25 -5.90
C ALA A 75 -10.51 -18.74 -4.78
N HIS A 76 -9.25 -19.05 -5.13
CA HIS A 76 -8.21 -19.45 -4.18
C HIS A 76 -7.29 -18.25 -3.89
N THR A 77 -7.64 -17.47 -2.90
CA THR A 77 -6.88 -16.28 -2.49
C THR A 77 -7.15 -15.96 -1.02
N TYR A 78 -6.35 -15.05 -0.46
CA TYR A 78 -6.64 -14.51 0.86
C TYR A 78 -7.89 -13.62 0.79
N MET A 79 -8.70 -13.67 1.83
CA MET A 79 -10.02 -12.99 1.91
C MET A 79 -9.93 -11.48 1.62
N ALA A 80 -8.80 -10.84 1.92
CA ALA A 80 -8.60 -9.41 1.66
C ALA A 80 -8.80 -9.03 0.19
N THR A 81 -8.59 -9.95 -0.76
CA THR A 81 -8.81 -9.70 -2.18
C THR A 81 -10.27 -9.36 -2.49
N ALA A 82 -11.21 -10.13 -1.94
CA ALA A 82 -12.64 -9.86 -2.09
C ALA A 82 -13.10 -8.68 -1.21
N LEU A 83 -12.58 -8.59 0.02
CA LEU A 83 -12.93 -7.51 0.95
C LEU A 83 -12.48 -6.13 0.45
N ALA A 84 -11.38 -6.03 -0.29
CA ALA A 84 -10.93 -4.78 -0.88
C ALA A 84 -11.93 -4.23 -1.90
N VAL A 85 -12.57 -5.10 -2.69
CA VAL A 85 -13.63 -4.70 -3.63
C VAL A 85 -14.85 -4.18 -2.89
N LEU A 86 -15.30 -4.88 -1.84
CA LEU A 86 -16.43 -4.44 -1.02
C LEU A 86 -16.14 -3.10 -0.33
N ALA A 87 -14.93 -2.91 0.19
CA ALA A 87 -14.51 -1.66 0.82
C ALA A 87 -14.52 -0.48 -0.17
N ALA A 88 -14.11 -0.69 -1.42
CA ALA A 88 -14.14 0.33 -2.45
C ALA A 88 -15.58 0.71 -2.81
N GLN A 89 -16.48 -0.25 -2.91
CA GLN A 89 -17.90 0.00 -3.18
C GLN A 89 -18.55 0.83 -2.07
N THR A 90 -18.24 0.55 -0.80
CA THR A 90 -18.74 1.32 0.34
C THR A 90 -18.20 2.75 0.35
N ALA A 91 -16.91 2.92 0.12
CA ALA A 91 -16.26 4.24 0.10
C ALA A 91 -16.77 5.14 -1.06
N ALA A 92 -17.18 4.55 -2.18
CA ALA A 92 -17.74 5.29 -3.31
C ALA A 92 -19.18 5.75 -3.02
N HIS A 93 -19.96 4.98 -2.25
CA HIS A 93 -21.31 5.35 -1.86
C HIS A 93 -21.32 6.62 -0.99
N ASP A 94 -20.40 6.74 -0.05
CA ASP A 94 -20.29 7.92 0.82
C ASP A 94 -19.96 9.22 0.06
N ARG A 95 -19.31 9.13 -1.11
CA ARG A 95 -18.99 10.31 -1.93
C ARG A 95 -20.19 10.87 -2.72
N GLN A 96 -21.24 10.09 -2.89
CA GLN A 96 -22.44 10.54 -3.61
C GLN A 96 -23.44 11.27 -2.70
N THR A 97 -23.16 11.35 -1.42
CA THR A 97 -24.08 11.90 -0.40
C THR A 97 -23.73 13.32 0.04
N TYR A 98 -22.75 13.99 -0.60
CA TYR A 98 -22.39 15.39 -0.34
C TYR A 98 -22.53 16.25 -1.57
#